data_6ca9e562e36a2599143e30f4b13b1e30
#
_entry.id   6ca9e562e36a2599143e30f4b13b1e30
#
_cell.length_a   1.000
_cell.length_b   1.000
_cell.length_c   1.000
_cell.angle_alpha   90.00
_cell.angle_beta   90.00
_cell.angle_gamma   90.00
#
_symmetry.space_group_name_H-M   'P 1'
#
loop_
_entity.id
_entity.type
_entity.pdbx_description
1 polymer ?
#
loop_
_entity_poly.entity_id
_entity_poly.type
_entity_poly.pdbx_seq_one_letter_code
_entity_poly.pdbx_strand_id
1 'polypeptide(L)'
;MEDILTFTTPENRWLSNMTYVDIEHQGIVYPSTENFYQAIKYDKDDFCPDVDYLITVRNYLATIKPNEAKKYSRKHKMTNPKFEDNKLKIMLYAQRKKYSQEPFKSKLLATGDCHIEEGNYWNDLYWGTDIKTRNGENNLGKIIMQVRDELRLEKHNA
;
A
#
# COMPACT_ATOMS: atom_id res chain seq x y z
N MET A 1 -25.08 -1.38 -1.21
CA MET A 1 -23.94 -1.89 -0.41
C MET A 1 -23.51 -0.82 0.58
N GLU A 2 -23.30 -1.20 1.81
CA GLU A 2 -22.85 -0.27 2.85
C GLU A 2 -21.41 0.20 2.61
N ASP A 3 -21.12 1.41 3.06
CA ASP A 3 -19.77 1.96 3.01
C ASP A 3 -18.79 1.11 3.84
N ILE A 4 -17.55 1.05 3.40
CA ILE A 4 -16.47 0.37 4.09
C ILE A 4 -15.70 1.43 4.89
N LEU A 5 -15.81 1.38 6.21
CA LEU A 5 -15.23 2.40 7.09
C LEU A 5 -13.96 1.93 7.82
N THR A 6 -13.58 0.68 7.69
CA THR A 6 -12.35 0.13 8.27
C THR A 6 -11.92 -1.13 7.55
N PHE A 7 -10.61 -1.41 7.56
CA PHE A 7 -10.03 -2.64 7.02
C PHE A 7 -9.70 -3.67 8.11
N THR A 8 -10.08 -3.37 9.37
CA THR A 8 -9.71 -4.23 10.51
C THR A 8 -10.65 -5.41 10.71
N THR A 9 -11.83 -5.39 10.11
CA THR A 9 -12.79 -6.50 10.21
C THR A 9 -12.39 -7.66 9.28
N PRO A 10 -12.74 -8.91 9.62
CA PRO A 10 -12.41 -10.06 8.77
C PRO A 10 -12.88 -9.94 7.32
N GLU A 11 -14.08 -9.41 7.09
CA GLU A 11 -14.67 -9.25 5.77
C GLU A 11 -13.98 -8.18 4.90
N ASN A 12 -13.30 -7.21 5.52
CA ASN A 12 -12.65 -6.10 4.83
C ASN A 12 -11.13 -6.18 4.84
N ARG A 13 -10.56 -7.17 5.51
CA ARG A 13 -9.11 -7.29 5.68
C ARG A 13 -8.34 -7.39 4.36
N TRP A 14 -8.98 -7.87 3.31
CA TRP A 14 -8.36 -7.94 1.97
C TRP A 14 -7.95 -6.57 1.42
N LEU A 15 -8.53 -5.49 1.92
CA LEU A 15 -8.17 -4.11 1.56
C LEU A 15 -6.88 -3.63 2.25
N SER A 16 -6.47 -4.25 3.35
CA SER A 16 -5.29 -3.86 4.11
C SER A 16 -4.00 -4.04 3.30
N ASN A 17 -3.05 -3.13 3.49
CA ASN A 17 -1.70 -3.25 2.96
C ASN A 17 -0.91 -4.43 3.57
N MET A 18 -1.38 -4.95 4.71
CA MET A 18 -0.78 -6.12 5.38
C MET A 18 -1.21 -7.45 4.74
N THR A 19 -2.18 -7.44 3.84
CA THR A 19 -2.67 -8.65 3.15
C THR A 19 -1.62 -9.18 2.18
N TYR A 20 -1.42 -10.51 2.20
CA TYR A 20 -0.46 -11.15 1.30
C TYR A 20 -0.94 -11.08 -0.15
N VAL A 21 -0.10 -10.51 -0.99
CA VAL A 21 -0.25 -10.40 -2.44
C VAL A 21 1.12 -10.12 -3.04
N ASP A 22 1.46 -10.77 -4.14
CA ASP A 22 2.76 -10.56 -4.78
C ASP A 22 2.82 -9.17 -5.43
N ILE A 23 3.79 -8.38 -5.00
CA ILE A 23 4.09 -7.08 -5.59
C ILE A 23 5.50 -7.16 -6.19
N GLU A 24 5.56 -7.35 -7.50
CA GLU A 24 6.84 -7.40 -8.21
C GLU A 24 7.30 -5.98 -8.55
N HIS A 25 8.56 -5.68 -8.27
CA HIS A 25 9.19 -4.42 -8.63
C HIS A 25 10.69 -4.62 -8.82
N GLN A 26 11.19 -4.29 -10.01
CA GLN A 26 12.62 -4.37 -10.35
C GLN A 26 13.24 -5.74 -10.02
N GLY A 27 12.53 -6.81 -10.34
CA GLY A 27 13.02 -8.18 -10.15
C GLY A 27 12.86 -8.74 -8.74
N ILE A 28 12.33 -7.98 -7.79
CA ILE A 28 12.04 -8.43 -6.43
C ILE A 28 10.54 -8.59 -6.26
N VAL A 29 10.10 -9.72 -5.69
CA VAL A 29 8.69 -9.97 -5.37
C VAL A 29 8.48 -9.76 -3.88
N TYR A 30 7.73 -8.73 -3.54
CA TYR A 30 7.36 -8.41 -2.15
C TYR A 30 6.05 -9.10 -1.79
N PRO A 31 5.91 -9.62 -0.55
CA PRO A 31 4.73 -10.41 -0.17
C PRO A 31 3.48 -9.58 0.16
N SER A 32 3.59 -8.24 0.17
CA SER A 32 2.47 -7.34 0.41
C SER A 32 2.77 -5.94 -0.10
N THR A 33 1.73 -5.11 -0.25
CA THR A 33 1.92 -3.69 -0.55
C THR A 33 2.72 -2.98 0.55
N GLU A 34 2.56 -3.39 1.81
CA GLU A 34 3.33 -2.83 2.94
C GLU A 34 4.83 -3.11 2.81
N ASN A 35 5.20 -4.37 2.51
CA ASN A 35 6.62 -4.73 2.31
C ASN A 35 7.24 -3.90 1.18
N PHE A 36 6.55 -3.76 0.06
CA PHE A 36 6.99 -2.94 -1.06
C PHE A 36 7.14 -1.47 -0.65
N TYR A 37 6.11 -0.90 -0.03
CA TYR A 37 6.10 0.51 0.37
C TYR A 37 7.27 0.83 1.32
N GLN A 38 7.53 -0.05 2.28
CA GLN A 38 8.66 0.12 3.19
C GLN A 38 10.01 -0.03 2.48
N ALA A 39 10.10 -0.94 1.52
CA ALA A 39 11.34 -1.17 0.77
C ALA A 39 11.75 0.03 -0.10
N ILE A 40 10.80 0.77 -0.65
CA ILE A 40 11.08 1.94 -1.49
C ILE A 40 11.67 3.11 -0.68
N LYS A 41 11.55 3.11 0.64
CA LYS A 41 12.25 4.05 1.51
C LYS A 41 13.78 3.92 1.42
N TYR A 42 14.27 2.78 0.92
CA TYR A 42 15.68 2.46 0.76
C TYR A 42 16.03 2.43 -0.73
N ASP A 43 16.18 3.58 -1.31
CA ASP A 43 16.57 3.77 -2.70
C ASP A 43 17.95 4.42 -2.78
N LYS A 44 18.51 4.47 -3.98
CA LYS A 44 19.78 5.12 -4.23
C LYS A 44 19.65 6.62 -4.00
N ASP A 45 20.50 7.16 -3.17
CA ASP A 45 20.72 8.59 -3.04
C ASP A 45 22.22 8.92 -3.06
N ASP A 46 22.53 10.19 -3.09
CA ASP A 46 23.92 10.65 -3.14
C ASP A 46 24.68 10.36 -1.82
N PHE A 47 23.97 10.05 -0.75
CA PHE A 47 24.53 9.78 0.58
C PHE A 47 24.67 8.28 0.87
N CYS A 48 24.07 7.43 0.06
CA CYS A 48 24.17 5.97 0.16
C CYS A 48 24.61 5.39 -1.18
N PRO A 49 25.89 5.50 -1.54
CA PRO A 49 26.39 5.03 -2.83
C PRO A 49 26.47 3.51 -2.96
N ASP A 50 26.31 2.77 -1.86
CA ASP A 50 26.40 1.31 -1.86
C ASP A 50 25.10 0.68 -2.38
N VAL A 51 25.07 0.46 -3.69
CA VAL A 51 23.92 -0.15 -4.37
C VAL A 51 23.69 -1.59 -3.88
N ASP A 52 24.75 -2.34 -3.58
CA ASP A 52 24.64 -3.71 -3.08
C ASP A 52 23.96 -3.73 -1.70
N TYR A 53 24.27 -2.76 -0.85
CA TYR A 53 23.57 -2.61 0.43
C TYR A 53 22.07 -2.37 0.23
N LEU A 54 21.68 -1.49 -0.68
CA LEU A 54 20.27 -1.18 -0.96
C LEU A 54 19.53 -2.41 -1.50
N ILE A 55 20.15 -3.16 -2.39
CA ILE A 55 19.58 -4.41 -2.90
C ILE A 55 19.41 -5.42 -1.77
N THR A 56 20.41 -5.54 -0.88
CA THR A 56 20.34 -6.44 0.29
C THR A 56 19.18 -6.07 1.21
N VAL A 57 19.01 -4.78 1.53
CA VAL A 57 17.90 -4.30 2.36
C VAL A 57 16.55 -4.61 1.71
N ARG A 58 16.40 -4.33 0.42
CA ARG A 58 15.16 -4.59 -0.31
C ARG A 58 14.83 -6.08 -0.35
N ASN A 59 15.83 -6.94 -0.61
CA ASN A 59 15.65 -8.38 -0.58
C ASN A 59 15.26 -8.87 0.81
N TYR A 60 15.88 -8.35 1.86
CA TYR A 60 15.51 -8.68 3.24
C TYR A 60 14.04 -8.33 3.51
N LEU A 61 13.62 -7.10 3.14
CA LEU A 61 12.24 -6.65 3.34
C LEU A 61 11.22 -7.45 2.53
N ALA A 62 11.65 -8.13 1.47
CA ALA A 62 10.81 -9.03 0.70
C ALA A 62 10.62 -10.41 1.38
N THR A 63 11.43 -10.75 2.38
CA THR A 63 11.40 -12.07 3.05
C THR A 63 10.69 -12.08 4.39
N ILE A 64 10.38 -10.92 4.95
CA ILE A 64 9.79 -10.79 6.29
C ILE A 64 8.30 -10.50 6.21
N LYS A 65 7.60 -10.63 7.35
CA LYS A 65 6.17 -10.35 7.45
C LYS A 65 5.88 -8.86 7.28
N PRO A 66 4.68 -8.48 6.81
CA PRO A 66 4.34 -7.06 6.59
C PRO A 66 4.53 -6.17 7.82
N ASN A 67 4.11 -6.62 9.00
CA ASN A 67 4.30 -5.86 10.24
C ASN A 67 5.77 -5.73 10.64
N GLU A 68 6.60 -6.71 10.32
CA GLU A 68 8.04 -6.66 10.54
C GLU A 68 8.72 -5.65 9.62
N ALA A 69 8.27 -5.54 8.37
CA ALA A 69 8.76 -4.53 7.43
C ALA A 69 8.46 -3.12 7.95
N LYS A 70 7.28 -2.90 8.49
CA LYS A 70 6.89 -1.64 9.11
C LYS A 70 7.77 -1.30 10.32
N LYS A 71 8.04 -2.29 11.18
CA LYS A 71 8.94 -2.12 12.35
C LYS A 71 10.37 -1.81 11.92
N TYR A 72 10.86 -2.48 10.87
CA TYR A 72 12.21 -2.24 10.33
C TYR A 72 12.39 -0.77 9.97
N SER A 73 11.46 -0.20 9.23
CA SER A 73 11.57 1.19 8.78
C SER A 73 11.48 2.22 9.90
N ARG A 74 10.89 1.87 11.04
CA ARG A 74 10.89 2.72 12.23
C ARG A 74 12.24 2.77 12.92
N LYS A 75 13.05 1.71 12.77
CA LYS A 75 14.37 1.58 13.42
C LYS A 75 15.53 1.98 12.52
N HIS A 76 15.32 2.07 11.22
CA HIS A 76 16.37 2.33 10.24
C HIS A 76 16.02 3.57 9.42
N LYS A 77 16.95 4.51 9.38
CA LYS A 77 16.77 5.75 8.63
C LYS A 77 16.58 5.45 7.15
N MET A 78 15.55 6.04 6.54
CA MET A 78 15.34 5.94 5.10
C MET A 78 16.46 6.67 4.35
N THR A 79 16.81 6.14 3.18
CA THR A 79 17.87 6.68 2.32
C THR A 79 17.35 7.32 1.04
N ASN A 80 16.08 7.11 0.69
CA ASN A 80 15.47 7.73 -0.48
C ASN A 80 15.04 9.17 -0.18
N PRO A 81 15.79 10.19 -0.66
CA PRO A 81 15.50 11.58 -0.33
C PRO A 81 14.21 12.10 -0.94
N LYS A 82 13.67 11.40 -1.96
CA LYS A 82 12.46 11.78 -2.68
C LYS A 82 11.22 11.01 -2.19
N PHE A 83 11.37 10.17 -1.18
CA PHE A 83 10.27 9.31 -0.72
C PHE A 83 9.07 10.13 -0.25
N GLU A 84 9.29 11.13 0.61
CA GLU A 84 8.19 11.94 1.18
C GLU A 84 7.42 12.68 0.08
N ASP A 85 8.11 13.22 -0.92
CA ASP A 85 7.46 13.93 -2.03
C ASP A 85 6.69 13.01 -2.96
N ASN A 86 7.04 11.72 -3.01
CA ASN A 86 6.49 10.75 -3.95
C ASN A 86 5.64 9.66 -3.31
N LYS A 87 5.43 9.70 -1.99
CA LYS A 87 4.77 8.59 -1.28
C LYS A 87 3.34 8.29 -1.77
N LEU A 88 2.59 9.30 -2.21
CA LEU A 88 1.26 9.09 -2.80
C LEU A 88 1.36 8.34 -4.14
N LYS A 89 2.31 8.70 -4.98
CA LYS A 89 2.57 8.02 -6.27
C LYS A 89 3.05 6.60 -6.06
N ILE A 90 3.90 6.38 -5.07
CA ILE A 90 4.41 5.05 -4.70
C ILE A 90 3.25 4.17 -4.24
N MET A 91 2.38 4.69 -3.38
CA MET A 91 1.23 3.94 -2.90
C MET A 91 0.24 3.64 -4.03
N LEU A 92 -0.02 4.59 -4.92
CA LEU A 92 -0.88 4.38 -6.08
C LEU A 92 -0.33 3.25 -6.98
N TYR A 93 0.98 3.26 -7.24
CA TYR A 93 1.65 2.21 -8.01
C TYR A 93 1.45 0.84 -7.35
N ALA A 94 1.65 0.75 -6.03
CA ALA A 94 1.48 -0.50 -5.28
C ALA A 94 0.03 -1.01 -5.36
N GLN A 95 -0.95 -0.13 -5.19
CA GLN A 95 -2.36 -0.50 -5.24
C GLN A 95 -2.79 -0.94 -6.65
N ARG A 96 -2.28 -0.28 -7.69
CA ARG A 96 -2.52 -0.72 -9.07
C ARG A 96 -2.00 -2.14 -9.31
N LYS A 97 -0.83 -2.47 -8.79
CA LYS A 97 -0.29 -3.83 -8.89
C LYS A 97 -1.13 -4.85 -8.14
N LYS A 98 -1.54 -4.53 -6.91
CA LYS A 98 -2.40 -5.42 -6.11
C LYS A 98 -3.72 -5.70 -6.82
N TYR A 99 -4.41 -4.66 -7.24
CA TYR A 99 -5.76 -4.78 -7.81
C TYR A 99 -5.76 -5.14 -9.30
N SER A 100 -4.61 -5.35 -9.92
CA SER A 100 -4.53 -6.01 -11.22
C SER A 100 -4.65 -7.54 -11.11
N GLN A 101 -4.59 -8.08 -9.90
CA GLN A 101 -4.55 -9.51 -9.61
C GLN A 101 -5.86 -9.99 -8.99
N GLU A 102 -6.26 -11.22 -9.34
CA GLU A 102 -7.39 -11.90 -8.70
C GLU A 102 -6.94 -12.53 -7.37
N PRO A 103 -7.79 -12.60 -6.35
CA PRO A 103 -9.20 -12.21 -6.33
C PRO A 103 -9.44 -10.71 -6.06
N PHE A 104 -8.40 -9.91 -5.89
CA PHE A 104 -8.49 -8.52 -5.45
C PHE A 104 -9.22 -7.63 -6.46
N LYS A 105 -8.94 -7.83 -7.75
CA LYS A 105 -9.60 -7.07 -8.83
C LYS A 105 -11.12 -7.25 -8.78
N SER A 106 -11.59 -8.48 -8.77
CA SER A 106 -13.03 -8.77 -8.73
C SER A 106 -13.68 -8.29 -7.44
N LYS A 107 -12.99 -8.44 -6.31
CA LYS A 107 -13.50 -7.96 -5.03
C LYS A 107 -13.63 -6.42 -5.03
N LEU A 108 -12.65 -5.70 -5.57
CA LEU A 108 -12.71 -4.25 -5.62
C LEU A 108 -13.84 -3.76 -6.52
N LEU A 109 -13.98 -4.36 -7.70
CA LEU A 109 -15.08 -4.03 -8.62
C LEU A 109 -16.45 -4.33 -8.00
N ALA A 110 -16.57 -5.40 -7.20
CA ALA A 110 -17.81 -5.77 -6.53
C ALA A 110 -18.23 -4.77 -5.43
N THR A 111 -17.32 -3.90 -4.95
CA THR A 111 -17.70 -2.86 -3.98
C THR A 111 -18.59 -1.78 -4.58
N GLY A 112 -18.77 -1.75 -5.91
CA GLY A 112 -19.65 -0.79 -6.57
C GLY A 112 -19.22 0.66 -6.33
N ASP A 113 -20.13 1.48 -5.85
CA ASP A 113 -19.87 2.90 -5.59
C ASP A 113 -19.72 3.22 -4.10
N CYS A 114 -19.62 2.20 -3.23
CA CYS A 114 -19.51 2.46 -1.81
C CYS A 114 -18.24 3.25 -1.49
N HIS A 115 -18.34 4.09 -0.46
CA HIS A 115 -17.19 4.80 0.08
C HIS A 115 -16.24 3.82 0.76
N ILE A 116 -14.93 4.01 0.57
CA ILE A 116 -13.89 3.17 1.17
C ILE A 116 -13.00 4.04 2.04
N GLU A 117 -12.91 3.71 3.32
CA GLU A 117 -12.18 4.46 4.32
C GLU A 117 -11.34 3.53 5.18
N GLU A 118 -10.07 3.85 5.35
CA GLU A 118 -9.17 3.11 6.23
C GLU A 118 -9.28 3.67 7.65
N GLY A 119 -10.41 3.41 8.33
CA GLY A 119 -10.59 3.75 9.72
C GLY A 119 -9.71 2.89 10.61
N ASN A 120 -8.93 3.53 11.48
CA ASN A 120 -7.98 2.85 12.36
C ASN A 120 -8.01 3.44 13.77
N TYR A 121 -7.42 2.70 14.74
CA TYR A 121 -7.33 3.10 16.14
C TYR A 121 -5.89 3.36 16.59
N TRP A 122 -4.92 3.39 15.65
CA TRP A 122 -3.50 3.64 15.92
C TRP A 122 -3.03 5.01 15.47
N ASN A 123 -3.97 5.93 15.24
CA ASN A 123 -3.72 7.34 14.96
C ASN A 123 -2.97 7.61 13.64
N ASP A 124 -3.22 6.80 12.61
CA ASP A 124 -2.78 7.11 11.25
C ASP A 124 -3.83 7.96 10.57
N LEU A 125 -3.66 9.27 10.61
CA LEU A 125 -4.59 10.24 10.05
C LEU A 125 -4.17 10.72 8.64
N TYR A 126 -3.05 10.23 8.15
CA TYR A 126 -2.60 10.51 6.78
C TYR A 126 -3.15 9.48 5.79
N TRP A 127 -2.86 8.20 6.00
CA TRP A 127 -3.37 7.13 5.14
C TRP A 127 -4.83 6.80 5.42
N GLY A 128 -5.27 6.97 6.64
CA GLY A 128 -6.61 6.63 7.07
C GLY A 128 -7.30 7.73 7.83
N THR A 129 -8.22 7.30 8.68
CA THR A 129 -9.02 8.14 9.57
C THR A 129 -9.09 7.54 10.97
N ASP A 130 -9.41 8.35 11.96
CA ASP A 130 -9.76 7.85 13.28
C ASP A 130 -11.08 7.06 13.19
N ILE A 131 -11.07 5.82 13.70
CA ILE A 131 -12.22 4.92 13.56
C ILE A 131 -13.47 5.44 14.28
N LYS A 132 -13.32 6.28 15.31
CA LYS A 132 -14.43 6.83 16.10
C LYS A 132 -14.92 8.17 15.56
N THR A 133 -14.00 9.10 15.34
CA THR A 133 -14.34 10.47 14.92
C THR A 133 -14.45 10.61 13.40
N ARG A 134 -13.82 9.70 12.65
CA ARG A 134 -13.67 9.71 11.20
C ARG A 134 -12.84 10.89 10.67
N ASN A 135 -12.12 11.59 11.55
CA ASN A 135 -11.18 12.63 11.16
C ASN A 135 -9.91 12.01 10.54
N GLY A 136 -9.39 12.62 9.50
CA GLY A 136 -8.19 12.17 8.81
C GLY A 136 -8.30 12.37 7.29
N GLU A 137 -7.18 12.19 6.60
CA GLU A 137 -7.10 12.45 5.16
C GLU A 137 -7.60 11.28 4.30
N ASN A 138 -7.58 10.06 4.81
CA ASN A 138 -8.01 8.85 4.09
C ASN A 138 -7.32 8.70 2.72
N ASN A 139 -6.05 9.00 2.62
CA ASN A 139 -5.36 8.94 1.33
C ASN A 139 -5.35 7.53 0.74
N LEU A 140 -5.24 6.48 1.58
CA LEU A 140 -5.29 5.11 1.10
C LEU A 140 -6.67 4.75 0.52
N GLY A 141 -7.74 5.09 1.22
CA GLY A 141 -9.10 4.86 0.71
C GLY A 141 -9.37 5.59 -0.60
N LYS A 142 -8.92 6.84 -0.71
CA LYS A 142 -9.04 7.65 -1.93
C LYS A 142 -8.29 7.00 -3.10
N ILE A 143 -7.07 6.51 -2.86
CA ILE A 143 -6.26 5.82 -3.88
C ILE A 143 -6.95 4.54 -4.33
N ILE A 144 -7.47 3.74 -3.39
CA ILE A 144 -8.18 2.50 -3.71
C ILE A 144 -9.44 2.79 -4.55
N MET A 145 -10.22 3.81 -4.20
CA MET A 145 -11.37 4.23 -4.99
C MET A 145 -10.96 4.72 -6.39
N GLN A 146 -9.84 5.42 -6.51
CA GLN A 146 -9.28 5.82 -7.81
C GLN A 146 -8.92 4.59 -8.65
N VAL A 147 -8.24 3.60 -8.07
CA VAL A 147 -7.89 2.36 -8.79
C VAL A 147 -9.15 1.63 -9.23
N ARG A 148 -10.19 1.58 -8.39
CA ARG A 148 -11.49 1.03 -8.76
C ARG A 148 -12.08 1.71 -9.99
N ASP A 149 -12.03 3.02 -10.05
CA ASP A 149 -12.52 3.78 -11.21
C ASP A 149 -11.69 3.49 -12.46
N GLU A 150 -10.38 3.39 -12.34
CA GLU A 150 -9.49 3.01 -13.44
C GLU A 150 -9.83 1.61 -13.98
N LEU A 151 -10.08 0.63 -13.10
CA LEU A 151 -10.47 -0.73 -13.49
C LEU A 151 -11.81 -0.77 -14.22
N ARG A 152 -12.75 0.07 -13.83
CA ARG A 152 -14.04 0.20 -14.53
C ARG A 152 -13.87 0.72 -15.94
N LEU A 153 -13.01 1.72 -16.13
CA LEU A 153 -12.73 2.28 -17.46
C LEU A 153 -12.08 1.23 -18.37
N GLU A 154 -11.13 0.44 -17.85
CA GLU A 154 -10.52 -0.67 -18.58
C GLU A 154 -11.57 -1.69 -19.02
N LYS A 155 -12.52 -2.05 -18.14
CA LYS A 155 -13.59 -3.00 -18.44
C LYS A 155 -14.51 -2.48 -19.55
N HIS A 156 -14.83 -1.19 -19.58
CA HIS A 156 -15.68 -0.59 -20.60
C HIS A 156 -14.96 -0.43 -21.94
N ASN A 157 -13.65 -0.30 -21.96
CA ASN A 157 -12.84 -0.09 -23.17
C ASN A 157 -12.28 -1.43 -23.74
N ALA A 158 -12.53 -2.53 -23.07
CA ALA A 158 -12.06 -3.86 -23.49
C ALA A 158 -12.99 -4.48 -24.56
#